data_42ce47ca1ee699153c0b91a1dfa8f870
#
_entry.id   42ce47ca1ee699153c0b91a1dfa8f870
#
_cell.length_a   1.000
_cell.length_b   1.000
_cell.length_c   1.000
_cell.angle_alpha   90.00
_cell.angle_beta   90.00
_cell.angle_gamma   90.00
#
_symmetry.space_group_name_H-M   'P 1'
#
loop_
_entity.id
_entity.type
_entity.pdbx_description
1 polymer ?
#
loop_
_entity_poly.entity_id
_entity_poly.type
_entity_poly.pdbx_seq_one_letter_code
_entity_poly.pdbx_strand_id
1 'polypeptide(L)'
;QIKKSIYKGLKTAFKERQYGRIAREITRLQFNNLNPIDAVKECILWSFEHFEYGMTHAYAACADWLAFYNSFNTLKKSDQENQIICLTEAIDHISNDSLRHPKYPYSTKEIPFNKSLLLNAIENENEEESISIINGAIKDKMSYNDLEETLAEAALAHYNSFGHALIYVYKA
;
A
#
# COMPACT_ATOMS: atom_id res chain seq x y z
N GLN A 1 9.25 4.77 -24.26
CA GLN A 1 10.62 4.75 -23.71
C GLN A 1 10.77 5.58 -22.43
N ILE A 2 10.23 6.81 -22.37
CA ILE A 2 10.38 7.73 -21.21
C ILE A 2 9.79 7.13 -19.95
N LYS A 3 8.53 6.65 -19.96
CA LYS A 3 7.88 6.01 -18.78
C LYS A 3 8.75 4.89 -18.21
N LYS A 4 9.26 3.99 -19.05
CA LYS A 4 10.13 2.87 -18.62
C LYS A 4 11.42 3.36 -17.96
N SER A 5 12.02 4.44 -18.48
CA SER A 5 13.23 5.05 -17.91
C SER A 5 12.96 5.64 -16.54
N ILE A 6 11.83 6.35 -16.36
CA ILE A 6 11.43 6.95 -15.07
C ILE A 6 11.23 5.85 -14.03
N TYR A 7 10.45 4.82 -14.32
CA TYR A 7 10.20 3.73 -13.37
C TYR A 7 11.46 2.92 -13.04
N LYS A 8 12.40 2.77 -13.98
CA LYS A 8 13.71 2.19 -13.67
C LYS A 8 14.48 3.05 -12.67
N GLY A 9 14.50 4.37 -12.87
CA GLY A 9 15.14 5.31 -11.96
C GLY A 9 14.47 5.32 -10.58
N LEU A 10 13.14 5.33 -10.54
CA LEU A 10 12.36 5.27 -9.32
C LEU A 10 12.63 3.98 -8.53
N LYS A 11 12.66 2.83 -9.19
CA LYS A 11 12.94 1.54 -8.53
C LYS A 11 14.32 1.50 -7.90
N THR A 12 15.32 2.08 -8.58
CA THR A 12 16.67 2.22 -8.00
C THR A 12 16.67 3.14 -6.80
N ALA A 13 16.07 4.33 -6.93
CA ALA A 13 15.99 5.32 -5.85
C ALA A 13 15.23 4.77 -4.62
N PHE A 14 14.15 4.03 -4.85
CA PHE A 14 13.37 3.36 -3.82
C PHE A 14 14.20 2.33 -3.06
N LYS A 15 14.90 1.44 -3.77
CA LYS A 15 15.76 0.42 -3.14
C LYS A 15 16.93 1.02 -2.36
N GLU A 16 17.50 2.11 -2.85
CA GLU A 16 18.63 2.81 -2.25
C GLU A 16 18.21 3.86 -1.21
N ARG A 17 16.90 4.03 -0.95
CA ARG A 17 16.33 5.00 0.00
C ARG A 17 16.80 6.43 -0.26
N GLN A 18 16.74 6.84 -1.51
CA GLN A 18 17.26 8.14 -1.93
C GLN A 18 16.12 9.14 -2.17
N TYR A 19 15.70 9.81 -1.11
CA TYR A 19 14.58 10.78 -1.09
C TYR A 19 14.61 11.75 -2.29
N GLY A 20 15.71 12.44 -2.49
CA GLY A 20 15.84 13.44 -3.58
C GLY A 20 15.71 12.83 -4.98
N ARG A 21 16.15 11.58 -5.16
CA ARG A 21 15.96 10.86 -6.44
C ARG A 21 14.52 10.38 -6.61
N ILE A 22 13.83 9.99 -5.55
CA ILE A 22 12.39 9.68 -5.58
C ILE A 22 11.64 10.92 -6.04
N ALA A 23 11.85 12.08 -5.39
CA ALA A 23 11.21 13.34 -5.76
C ALA A 23 11.48 13.73 -7.23
N ARG A 24 12.71 13.53 -7.71
CA ARG A 24 13.07 13.76 -9.12
C ARG A 24 12.24 12.89 -10.08
N GLU A 25 12.08 11.61 -9.81
CA GLU A 25 11.33 10.72 -10.70
C GLU A 25 9.83 11.03 -10.67
N ILE A 26 9.27 11.41 -9.52
CA ILE A 26 7.88 11.90 -9.41
C ILE A 26 7.68 13.16 -10.25
N THR A 27 8.61 14.13 -10.13
CA THR A 27 8.61 15.35 -10.93
C THR A 27 8.67 15.03 -12.43
N ARG A 28 9.49 14.07 -12.83
CA ARG A 28 9.58 13.62 -14.23
C ARG A 28 8.27 13.01 -14.73
N LEU A 29 7.52 12.30 -13.89
CA LEU A 29 6.19 11.80 -14.25
C LEU A 29 5.24 12.97 -14.56
N GLN A 30 5.17 13.97 -13.69
CA GLN A 30 4.34 15.16 -13.90
C GLN A 30 4.70 15.91 -15.19
N PHE A 31 6.00 16.18 -15.42
CA PHE A 31 6.46 16.87 -16.62
C PHE A 31 6.18 16.12 -17.92
N ASN A 32 5.98 14.84 -17.87
CA ASN A 32 5.64 14.02 -19.03
C ASN A 32 4.13 13.69 -19.11
N ASN A 33 3.29 14.41 -18.36
CA ASN A 33 1.83 14.19 -18.29
C ASN A 33 1.44 12.75 -17.94
N LEU A 34 2.25 12.09 -17.13
CA LEU A 34 1.96 10.78 -16.56
C LEU A 34 1.41 10.95 -15.15
N ASN A 35 0.49 10.08 -14.74
CA ASN A 35 -0.08 10.15 -13.40
C ASN A 35 0.98 9.79 -12.34
N PRO A 36 1.40 10.72 -11.46
CA PRO A 36 2.44 10.44 -10.48
C PRO A 36 1.96 9.53 -9.34
N ILE A 37 0.65 9.40 -9.10
CA ILE A 37 0.09 8.47 -8.11
C ILE A 37 0.42 7.01 -8.48
N ASP A 38 0.56 6.70 -9.76
CA ASP A 38 0.97 5.36 -10.19
C ASP A 38 2.35 4.95 -9.64
N ALA A 39 3.20 5.92 -9.30
CA ALA A 39 4.49 5.65 -8.67
C ALA A 39 4.33 5.03 -7.27
N VAL A 40 3.35 5.51 -6.50
CA VAL A 40 3.04 4.95 -5.16
C VAL A 40 2.56 3.50 -5.30
N LYS A 41 1.65 3.23 -6.24
CA LYS A 41 1.15 1.88 -6.51
C LYS A 41 2.28 0.91 -6.87
N GLU A 42 3.20 1.33 -7.74
CA GLU A 42 4.36 0.51 -8.10
C GLU A 42 5.27 0.23 -6.90
N CYS A 43 5.49 1.23 -6.03
CA CYS A 43 6.30 1.05 -4.82
C CYS A 43 5.65 0.07 -3.84
N ILE A 44 4.32 0.09 -3.69
CA ILE A 44 3.58 -0.90 -2.91
C ILE A 44 3.79 -2.30 -3.51
N LEU A 45 3.64 -2.47 -4.83
CA LEU A 45 3.83 -3.75 -5.51
C LEU A 45 5.27 -4.29 -5.40
N TRP A 46 6.27 -3.40 -5.26
CA TRP A 46 7.66 -3.83 -5.08
C TRP A 46 7.99 -4.21 -3.65
N SER A 47 7.18 -3.85 -2.67
CA SER A 47 7.51 -3.91 -1.25
C SER A 47 6.60 -4.79 -0.40
N PHE A 48 5.37 -5.07 -0.82
CA PHE A 48 4.37 -5.68 0.05
C PHE A 48 4.78 -7.05 0.67
N GLU A 49 5.70 -7.76 0.03
CA GLU A 49 6.22 -9.03 0.54
C GLU A 49 7.46 -8.88 1.45
N HIS A 50 7.93 -7.65 1.72
CA HIS A 50 9.20 -7.38 2.40
C HIS A 50 9.05 -6.61 3.70
N PHE A 51 7.96 -6.81 4.41
CA PHE A 51 7.73 -6.22 5.73
C PHE A 51 7.80 -7.28 6.82
N GLU A 52 8.29 -6.88 7.98
CA GLU A 52 8.23 -7.74 9.17
C GLU A 52 6.77 -8.03 9.50
N TYR A 53 6.43 -9.31 9.65
CA TYR A 53 5.06 -9.78 9.90
C TYR A 53 4.02 -9.27 8.88
N GLY A 54 4.44 -8.88 7.69
CA GLY A 54 3.54 -8.34 6.67
C GLY A 54 2.94 -6.97 7.01
N MET A 55 3.45 -6.25 8.01
CA MET A 55 2.88 -4.99 8.51
C MET A 55 3.81 -3.79 8.31
N THR A 56 3.22 -2.62 8.09
CA THR A 56 3.91 -1.33 8.10
C THR A 56 2.93 -0.19 8.35
N HIS A 57 3.34 0.81 9.13
CA HIS A 57 2.59 2.07 9.25
C HIS A 57 2.62 2.88 7.95
N ALA A 58 3.60 2.64 7.08
CA ALA A 58 3.76 3.37 5.84
C ALA A 58 2.54 3.24 4.90
N TYR A 59 1.89 2.08 4.84
CA TYR A 59 0.70 1.90 3.99
C TYR A 59 -0.51 2.66 4.55
N ALA A 60 -0.75 2.62 5.85
CA ALA A 60 -1.81 3.41 6.46
C ALA A 60 -1.55 4.93 6.32
N ALA A 61 -0.31 5.38 6.54
CA ALA A 61 0.10 6.77 6.34
C ALA A 61 0.00 7.21 4.87
N CYS A 62 0.16 6.29 3.93
CA CYS A 62 0.03 6.57 2.49
C CYS A 62 -1.36 7.15 2.16
N ALA A 63 -2.43 6.65 2.77
CA ALA A 63 -3.77 7.18 2.58
C ALA A 63 -3.87 8.66 3.00
N ASP A 64 -3.22 9.04 4.10
CA ASP A 64 -3.20 10.42 4.57
C ASP A 64 -2.37 11.32 3.62
N TRP A 65 -1.22 10.86 3.15
CA TRP A 65 -0.45 11.58 2.14
C TRP A 65 -1.20 11.77 0.83
N LEU A 66 -1.98 10.78 0.39
CA LEU A 66 -2.82 10.89 -0.80
C LEU A 66 -4.00 11.85 -0.57
N ALA A 67 -4.56 11.91 0.64
CA ALA A 67 -5.58 12.89 1.00
C ALA A 67 -5.02 14.32 0.94
N PHE A 68 -3.82 14.56 1.48
CA PHE A 68 -3.12 15.84 1.35
C PHE A 68 -2.82 16.18 -0.11
N TYR A 69 -2.29 15.26 -0.88
CA TYR A 69 -2.06 15.42 -2.31
C TYR A 69 -3.31 15.92 -3.04
N ASN A 70 -4.46 15.31 -2.77
CA ASN A 70 -5.74 15.68 -3.40
C ASN A 70 -6.29 17.02 -2.91
N SER A 71 -5.85 17.52 -1.76
CA SER A 71 -6.29 18.82 -1.23
C SER A 71 -5.64 20.02 -1.91
N PHE A 72 -4.52 19.84 -2.60
CA PHE A 72 -3.79 20.92 -3.25
C PHE A 72 -4.35 21.27 -4.63
N ASN A 73 -4.34 22.58 -4.92
CA ASN A 73 -4.79 23.09 -6.21
C ASN A 73 -3.68 23.03 -7.27
N THR A 74 -3.87 22.19 -8.29
CA THR A 74 -2.89 21.97 -9.36
C THR A 74 -2.58 23.22 -10.21
N LEU A 75 -3.41 24.27 -10.14
CA LEU A 75 -3.18 25.54 -10.87
C LEU A 75 -2.11 26.43 -10.22
N LYS A 76 -1.77 26.19 -8.96
CA LYS A 76 -0.74 26.95 -8.25
C LYS A 76 0.59 26.17 -8.24
N LYS A 77 1.69 26.84 -8.60
CA LYS A 77 3.02 26.22 -8.62
C LYS A 77 3.42 25.67 -7.23
N SER A 78 3.18 26.44 -6.17
CA SER A 78 3.47 26.02 -4.80
C SER A 78 2.71 24.76 -4.41
N ASP A 79 1.47 24.62 -4.86
CA ASP A 79 0.64 23.45 -4.56
C ASP A 79 1.11 22.23 -5.35
N GLN A 80 1.61 22.43 -6.59
CA GLN A 80 2.24 21.34 -7.36
C GLN A 80 3.53 20.83 -6.67
N GLU A 81 4.32 21.72 -6.09
CA GLU A 81 5.50 21.36 -5.30
C GLU A 81 5.10 20.57 -4.05
N ASN A 82 4.06 21.02 -3.34
CA ASN A 82 3.51 20.29 -2.19
C ASN A 82 2.96 18.91 -2.57
N GLN A 83 2.34 18.77 -3.73
CA GLN A 83 1.90 17.47 -4.24
C GLN A 83 3.07 16.50 -4.48
N ILE A 84 4.20 17.01 -5.02
CA ILE A 84 5.43 16.21 -5.18
C ILE A 84 5.94 15.76 -3.81
N ILE A 85 5.93 16.64 -2.81
CA ILE A 85 6.35 16.32 -1.45
C ILE A 85 5.47 15.22 -0.87
N CYS A 86 4.14 15.31 -0.95
CA CYS A 86 3.23 14.30 -0.43
C CYS A 86 3.53 12.90 -0.99
N LEU A 87 3.72 12.78 -2.30
CA LEU A 87 4.02 11.49 -2.92
C LEU A 87 5.43 11.01 -2.59
N THR A 88 6.39 11.92 -2.45
CA THR A 88 7.77 11.59 -2.04
C THR A 88 7.78 11.04 -0.62
N GLU A 89 7.11 11.70 0.32
CA GLU A 89 6.98 11.24 1.70
C GLU A 89 6.33 9.85 1.79
N ALA A 90 5.23 9.63 1.06
CA ALA A 90 4.58 8.33 1.01
C ALA A 90 5.55 7.24 0.54
N ILE A 91 6.25 7.46 -0.58
CA ILE A 91 7.18 6.50 -1.16
C ILE A 91 8.42 6.31 -0.28
N ASP A 92 8.97 7.38 0.29
CA ASP A 92 10.12 7.30 1.18
C ASP A 92 9.81 6.51 2.45
N HIS A 93 8.64 6.72 3.05
CA HIS A 93 8.20 5.95 4.21
C HIS A 93 8.09 4.46 3.88
N ILE A 94 7.45 4.11 2.76
CA ILE A 94 7.39 2.71 2.29
C ILE A 94 8.80 2.15 2.06
N SER A 95 9.69 2.92 1.43
CA SER A 95 11.07 2.54 1.16
C SER A 95 11.86 2.29 2.45
N ASN A 96 11.66 3.13 3.47
CA ASN A 96 12.37 3.00 4.75
C ASN A 96 11.91 1.79 5.57
N ASP A 97 10.62 1.45 5.52
CA ASP A 97 10.05 0.34 6.27
C ASP A 97 10.21 -1.01 5.54
N SER A 98 10.32 -1.00 4.21
CA SER A 98 10.42 -2.20 3.37
C SER A 98 11.87 -2.58 3.03
N LEU A 99 12.02 -3.74 2.39
CA LEU A 99 13.27 -4.27 1.85
C LEU A 99 14.36 -4.54 2.92
N ARG A 100 14.01 -4.48 4.19
CA ARG A 100 14.90 -4.86 5.32
C ARG A 100 14.81 -6.34 5.64
N HIS A 101 13.67 -6.91 5.38
CA HIS A 101 13.32 -8.27 5.70
C HIS A 101 13.31 -9.14 4.45
N PRO A 102 13.58 -10.44 4.57
CA PRO A 102 13.34 -11.38 3.47
C PRO A 102 11.85 -11.37 3.09
N LYS A 103 11.55 -11.93 1.94
CA LYS A 103 10.18 -12.06 1.47
C LYS A 103 9.34 -12.82 2.50
N TYR A 104 8.20 -12.24 2.91
CA TYR A 104 7.28 -12.87 3.84
C TYR A 104 6.63 -14.10 3.18
N PRO A 105 6.55 -15.24 3.88
CA PRO A 105 6.09 -16.51 3.29
C PRO A 105 4.54 -16.60 3.25
N TYR A 106 3.90 -15.67 2.57
CA TYR A 106 2.45 -15.73 2.40
C TYR A 106 1.98 -17.05 1.76
N SER A 107 0.82 -17.55 2.20
CA SER A 107 0.16 -18.67 1.54
C SER A 107 -0.11 -18.34 0.07
N THR A 108 0.14 -19.32 -0.82
CA THR A 108 -0.24 -19.25 -2.24
C THR A 108 -1.48 -20.07 -2.54
N LYS A 109 -2.09 -20.68 -1.53
CA LYS A 109 -3.33 -21.45 -1.68
C LYS A 109 -4.51 -20.51 -1.94
N GLU A 110 -5.53 -21.02 -2.59
CA GLU A 110 -6.74 -20.30 -2.92
C GLU A 110 -7.93 -21.09 -2.38
N ILE A 111 -8.67 -20.50 -1.45
CA ILE A 111 -9.92 -21.04 -0.90
C ILE A 111 -11.04 -20.08 -1.30
N PRO A 112 -12.16 -20.57 -1.86
CA PRO A 112 -13.28 -19.69 -2.22
C PRO A 112 -13.71 -18.82 -1.04
N PHE A 113 -13.98 -17.55 -1.30
CA PHE A 113 -14.35 -16.61 -0.24
C PHE A 113 -15.65 -17.05 0.44
N ASN A 114 -15.60 -17.06 1.75
CA ASN A 114 -16.76 -17.24 2.62
C ASN A 114 -16.55 -16.40 3.89
N LYS A 115 -17.48 -15.48 4.18
CA LYS A 115 -17.42 -14.58 5.33
C LYS A 115 -17.19 -15.33 6.64
N SER A 116 -18.03 -16.34 6.92
CA SER A 116 -17.94 -17.07 8.19
C SER A 116 -16.64 -17.85 8.34
N LEU A 117 -16.12 -18.40 7.23
CA LEU A 117 -14.83 -19.09 7.21
C LEU A 117 -13.68 -18.13 7.50
N LEU A 118 -13.69 -16.95 6.88
CA LEU A 118 -12.67 -15.94 7.10
C LEU A 118 -12.67 -15.44 8.55
N LEU A 119 -13.84 -15.10 9.09
CA LEU A 119 -13.97 -14.68 10.49
C LEU A 119 -13.48 -15.74 11.46
N ASN A 120 -13.86 -17.01 11.22
CA ASN A 120 -13.40 -18.12 12.04
C ASN A 120 -11.90 -18.37 11.96
N ALA A 121 -11.31 -18.23 10.76
CA ALA A 121 -9.88 -18.37 10.57
C ALA A 121 -9.10 -17.26 11.33
N ILE A 122 -9.58 -16.00 11.26
CA ILE A 122 -9.02 -14.88 12.01
C ILE A 122 -9.15 -15.10 13.52
N GLU A 123 -10.33 -15.50 14.00
CA GLU A 123 -10.58 -15.77 15.43
C GLU A 123 -9.68 -16.87 16.00
N ASN A 124 -9.34 -17.87 15.20
CA ASN A 124 -8.42 -18.94 15.59
C ASN A 124 -6.94 -18.63 15.28
N GLU A 125 -6.61 -17.40 14.91
CA GLU A 125 -5.25 -16.99 14.55
C GLU A 125 -4.63 -17.86 13.42
N ASN A 126 -5.49 -18.41 12.54
CA ASN A 126 -5.04 -19.24 11.41
C ASN A 126 -4.69 -18.36 10.22
N GLU A 127 -3.48 -17.82 10.23
CA GLU A 127 -2.99 -16.90 9.20
C GLU A 127 -2.99 -17.53 7.81
N GLU A 128 -2.52 -18.79 7.69
CA GLU A 128 -2.45 -19.47 6.38
C GLU A 128 -3.83 -19.60 5.74
N GLU A 129 -4.84 -19.98 6.50
CA GLU A 129 -6.21 -20.12 6.01
C GLU A 129 -6.82 -18.75 5.68
N SER A 130 -6.62 -17.75 6.55
CA SER A 130 -7.11 -16.39 6.31
C SER A 130 -6.56 -15.82 5.00
N ILE A 131 -5.25 -15.93 4.77
CA ILE A 131 -4.61 -15.48 3.53
C ILE A 131 -5.12 -16.29 2.33
N SER A 132 -5.31 -17.61 2.47
CA SER A 132 -5.79 -18.45 1.39
C SER A 132 -7.22 -18.09 0.95
N ILE A 133 -8.09 -17.70 1.90
CA ILE A 133 -9.45 -17.22 1.61
C ILE A 133 -9.40 -15.84 0.90
N ILE A 134 -8.52 -14.93 1.32
CA ILE A 134 -8.33 -13.65 0.63
C ILE A 134 -7.78 -13.87 -0.78
N ASN A 135 -6.83 -14.80 -0.97
CA ASN A 135 -6.35 -15.17 -2.30
C ASN A 135 -7.48 -15.68 -3.21
N GLY A 136 -8.41 -16.47 -2.65
CA GLY A 136 -9.60 -16.90 -3.37
C GLY A 136 -10.49 -15.74 -3.80
N ALA A 137 -10.73 -14.77 -2.90
CA ALA A 137 -11.47 -13.55 -3.23
C ALA A 137 -10.80 -12.74 -4.35
N ILE A 138 -9.48 -12.59 -4.31
CA ILE A 138 -8.69 -11.89 -5.36
C ILE A 138 -8.82 -12.63 -6.69
N LYS A 139 -8.72 -13.96 -6.69
CA LYS A 139 -8.90 -14.80 -7.88
C LYS A 139 -10.28 -14.61 -8.50
N ASP A 140 -11.31 -14.55 -7.67
CA ASP A 140 -12.69 -14.32 -8.09
C ASP A 140 -12.98 -12.85 -8.44
N LYS A 141 -11.95 -12.00 -8.41
CA LYS A 141 -12.01 -10.56 -8.73
C LYS A 141 -12.94 -9.76 -7.84
N MET A 142 -13.13 -10.22 -6.61
CA MET A 142 -13.83 -9.43 -5.60
C MET A 142 -13.06 -8.13 -5.35
N SER A 143 -13.79 -7.04 -5.21
CA SER A 143 -13.23 -5.73 -4.87
C SER A 143 -13.06 -5.60 -3.35
N TYR A 144 -12.32 -4.58 -2.93
CA TYR A 144 -12.23 -4.24 -1.50
C TYR A 144 -13.64 -4.01 -0.89
N ASN A 145 -14.54 -3.34 -1.61
CA ASN A 145 -15.90 -3.07 -1.13
C ASN A 145 -16.68 -4.35 -0.83
N ASP A 146 -16.39 -5.44 -1.54
CA ASP A 146 -17.05 -6.74 -1.29
C ASP A 146 -16.53 -7.41 0.00
N LEU A 147 -15.35 -7.02 0.47
CA LEU A 147 -14.67 -7.57 1.64
C LEU A 147 -14.76 -6.65 2.88
N GLU A 148 -14.99 -5.35 2.68
CA GLU A 148 -14.90 -4.30 3.68
C GLU A 148 -15.68 -4.63 4.96
N GLU A 149 -16.96 -5.02 4.82
CA GLU A 149 -17.80 -5.35 5.98
C GLU A 149 -17.22 -6.49 6.81
N THR A 150 -16.70 -7.53 6.15
CA THR A 150 -16.12 -8.70 6.84
C THR A 150 -14.84 -8.35 7.57
N LEU A 151 -13.97 -7.57 6.90
CA LEU A 151 -12.70 -7.12 7.49
C LEU A 151 -12.93 -6.16 8.65
N ALA A 152 -13.90 -5.24 8.53
CA ALA A 152 -14.26 -4.32 9.59
C ALA A 152 -14.87 -5.06 10.79
N GLU A 153 -15.72 -6.07 10.57
CA GLU A 153 -16.27 -6.91 11.64
C GLU A 153 -15.17 -7.62 12.42
N ALA A 154 -14.21 -8.24 11.74
CA ALA A 154 -13.05 -8.86 12.38
C ALA A 154 -12.21 -7.86 13.18
N ALA A 155 -11.95 -6.68 12.61
CA ALA A 155 -11.17 -5.65 13.27
C ALA A 155 -11.86 -5.06 14.51
N LEU A 156 -13.18 -4.96 14.50
CA LEU A 156 -13.98 -4.47 15.63
C LEU A 156 -14.12 -5.52 16.73
N ALA A 157 -14.20 -6.81 16.40
CA ALA A 157 -14.24 -7.88 17.37
C ALA A 157 -12.98 -7.91 18.25
N HIS A 158 -11.84 -7.51 17.68
CA HIS A 158 -10.54 -7.43 18.37
C HIS A 158 -10.04 -6.00 18.51
N TYR A 159 -10.94 -5.07 18.86
CA TYR A 159 -10.60 -3.65 19.01
C TYR A 159 -9.68 -3.44 20.21
N ASN A 160 -8.39 -3.49 19.96
CA ASN A 160 -7.34 -3.24 20.95
C ASN A 160 -6.22 -2.38 20.32
N SER A 161 -5.12 -2.18 21.01
CA SER A 161 -3.93 -1.47 20.50
C SER A 161 -4.28 -0.17 19.77
N PHE A 162 -5.13 0.67 20.38
CA PHE A 162 -5.57 1.95 19.81
C PHE A 162 -6.34 1.83 18.49
N GLY A 163 -6.92 0.67 18.17
CA GLY A 163 -7.69 0.45 16.96
C GLY A 163 -6.86 0.24 15.69
N HIS A 164 -5.61 -0.19 15.83
CA HIS A 164 -4.73 -0.44 14.67
C HIS A 164 -5.37 -1.35 13.63
N ALA A 165 -6.04 -2.43 14.03
CA ALA A 165 -6.72 -3.33 13.09
C ALA A 165 -7.71 -2.59 12.19
N LEU A 166 -8.53 -1.73 12.78
CA LEU A 166 -9.51 -0.93 12.02
C LEU A 166 -8.85 0.12 11.13
N ILE A 167 -7.75 0.73 11.61
CA ILE A 167 -6.96 1.68 10.80
C ILE A 167 -6.43 0.99 9.55
N TYR A 168 -5.90 -0.23 9.67
CA TYR A 168 -5.40 -0.97 8.52
C TYR A 168 -6.52 -1.35 7.54
N VAL A 169 -7.69 -1.74 8.03
CA VAL A 169 -8.85 -2.03 7.16
C VAL A 169 -9.20 -0.83 6.28
N TYR A 170 -9.19 0.40 6.83
CA TYR A 170 -9.66 1.57 6.09
C TYR A 170 -8.57 2.42 5.42
N LYS A 171 -7.31 2.24 5.78
CA LYS A 171 -6.23 3.10 5.29
C LYS A 171 -5.11 2.36 4.55
N ALA A 172 -4.91 1.09 4.77
CA ALA A 172 -3.90 0.30 4.07
C ALA A 172 -4.54 -0.50 2.93
#